data_3269c6f81f56cbae33a5aa562d4bc6b2
#
_entry.id   3269c6f81f56cbae33a5aa562d4bc6b2
#
_cell.length_a   1.000
_cell.length_b   1.000
_cell.length_c   1.000
_cell.angle_alpha   90.00
_cell.angle_beta   90.00
_cell.angle_gamma   90.00
#
_symmetry.space_group_name_H-M   'P 1'
#
loop_
_entity.id
_entity.type
_entity.pdbx_description
1 polymer ?
#
loop_
_entity_poly.entity_id
_entity_poly.type
_entity_poly.pdbx_seq_one_letter_code
_entity_poly.pdbx_strand_id
1 'polypeptide(L)'
;MKRRIGIFAALVIVLAAGSVLLAQSNPFVGTWKLNLASSKYNPGPPPQSQTRTWDASGMVMVNGVGASGKPFSYGYSIKGDGKDYPTMGAIPNKADMISTKKVDANTYEAKFTKGGKQVETTTFTVSNGGKTLTIHAMGSPDAGFVENVQVLDKQ
;
A
#
# COMPACT_ATOMS: atom_id res chain seq x y z
N MET A 1 -13.79 59.33 -55.99
CA MET A 1 -14.16 58.72 -54.69
C MET A 1 -13.53 57.36 -54.55
N LYS A 2 -12.48 57.21 -53.72
CA LYS A 2 -11.76 55.94 -53.52
C LYS A 2 -12.16 55.42 -52.12
N ARG A 3 -12.99 54.37 -52.07
CA ARG A 3 -13.32 53.64 -50.83
C ARG A 3 -12.15 52.75 -50.43
N ARG A 4 -11.54 52.99 -49.29
CA ARG A 4 -10.56 52.13 -48.67
C ARG A 4 -11.31 51.10 -47.80
N ILE A 5 -11.22 49.83 -48.15
CA ILE A 5 -11.74 48.74 -47.39
C ILE A 5 -10.60 48.32 -46.42
N GLY A 6 -10.83 48.57 -45.11
CA GLY A 6 -9.92 48.08 -44.06
C GLY A 6 -10.24 46.63 -43.71
N ILE A 7 -9.27 45.77 -43.88
CA ILE A 7 -9.34 44.36 -43.48
C ILE A 7 -8.90 44.31 -42.00
N PHE A 8 -9.83 44.03 -41.10
CA PHE A 8 -9.52 43.67 -39.69
C PHE A 8 -9.17 42.19 -39.65
N ALA A 9 -7.88 41.88 -39.49
CA ALA A 9 -7.44 40.53 -39.16
C ALA A 9 -7.69 40.24 -37.69
N ALA A 10 -8.70 39.46 -37.37
CA ALA A 10 -8.94 38.93 -36.02
C ALA A 10 -7.95 37.82 -35.72
N LEU A 11 -7.00 38.12 -34.84
CA LEU A 11 -6.04 37.12 -34.33
C LEU A 11 -6.75 36.27 -33.28
N VAL A 12 -7.17 35.05 -33.63
CA VAL A 12 -7.69 34.06 -32.69
C VAL A 12 -6.53 33.37 -31.96
N ILE A 13 -6.27 33.80 -30.75
CA ILE A 13 -5.33 33.10 -29.85
C ILE A 13 -6.03 31.91 -29.29
N VAL A 14 -5.74 30.71 -29.80
CA VAL A 14 -6.16 29.43 -29.19
C VAL A 14 -5.23 29.14 -28.00
N LEU A 15 -5.68 29.43 -26.79
CA LEU A 15 -5.05 28.98 -25.58
C LEU A 15 -5.28 27.46 -25.45
N ALA A 16 -4.32 26.66 -25.91
CA ALA A 16 -4.26 25.25 -25.59
C ALA A 16 -3.96 25.10 -24.07
N ALA A 17 -5.00 24.97 -23.27
CA ALA A 17 -4.86 24.56 -21.87
C ALA A 17 -4.35 23.12 -21.87
N GLY A 18 -3.03 22.94 -21.82
CA GLY A 18 -2.40 21.66 -21.59
C GLY A 18 -2.77 21.20 -20.19
N SER A 19 -3.70 20.26 -20.09
CA SER A 19 -3.95 19.53 -18.86
C SER A 19 -2.70 18.75 -18.49
N VAL A 20 -1.90 19.26 -17.57
CA VAL A 20 -0.83 18.50 -16.93
C VAL A 20 -1.51 17.43 -16.12
N LEU A 21 -1.63 16.24 -16.70
CA LEU A 21 -1.96 15.02 -15.96
C LEU A 21 -0.77 14.79 -15.01
N LEU A 22 -0.87 15.32 -13.79
CA LEU A 22 -0.02 14.92 -12.68
C LEU A 22 -0.29 13.43 -12.49
N ALA A 23 0.61 12.59 -12.93
CA ALA A 23 0.57 11.16 -12.62
C ALA A 23 0.48 11.06 -11.10
N GLN A 24 -0.69 10.65 -10.61
CA GLN A 24 -0.94 10.54 -9.19
C GLN A 24 0.02 9.49 -8.65
N SER A 25 1.02 9.93 -7.89
CA SER A 25 2.03 9.04 -7.30
C SER A 25 1.30 7.99 -6.45
N ASN A 26 1.74 6.73 -6.56
CA ASN A 26 1.16 5.64 -5.77
C ASN A 26 1.22 6.02 -4.27
N PRO A 27 0.08 6.21 -3.57
CA PRO A 27 0.07 6.72 -2.20
C PRO A 27 0.72 5.76 -1.20
N PHE A 28 0.85 4.48 -1.55
CA PHE A 28 1.48 3.46 -0.72
C PHE A 28 3.01 3.61 -0.65
N VAL A 29 3.65 4.16 -1.69
CA VAL A 29 5.10 4.30 -1.76
C VAL A 29 5.62 5.20 -0.64
N GLY A 30 6.62 4.70 0.10
CA GLY A 30 7.26 5.42 1.18
C GLY A 30 7.59 4.52 2.37
N THR A 31 7.97 5.17 3.46
CA THR A 31 8.29 4.52 4.74
C THR A 31 7.15 4.77 5.72
N TRP A 32 6.73 3.71 6.40
CA TRP A 32 5.58 3.68 7.30
C TRP A 32 6.02 3.15 8.67
N LYS A 33 5.75 3.87 9.73
CA LYS A 33 6.09 3.48 11.11
C LYS A 33 4.84 3.08 11.87
N LEU A 34 4.88 1.94 12.55
CA LEU A 34 3.77 1.44 13.35
C LEU A 34 3.41 2.39 14.48
N ASN A 35 2.12 2.74 14.55
CA ASN A 35 1.49 3.48 15.63
C ASN A 35 0.81 2.47 16.57
N LEU A 36 1.50 2.07 17.63
CA LEU A 36 1.02 1.05 18.56
C LEU A 36 -0.26 1.49 19.28
N ALA A 37 -0.38 2.78 19.61
CA ALA A 37 -1.55 3.29 20.35
C ALA A 37 -2.85 3.19 19.54
N SER A 38 -2.75 3.23 18.20
CA SER A 38 -3.89 3.13 17.28
C SER A 38 -4.09 1.73 16.72
N SER A 39 -3.21 0.77 17.05
CA SER A 39 -3.23 -0.59 16.51
C SER A 39 -3.88 -1.58 17.48
N LYS A 40 -4.44 -2.66 16.94
CA LYS A 40 -5.05 -3.76 17.72
C LYS A 40 -4.52 -5.10 17.25
N TYR A 41 -4.24 -5.99 18.18
CA TYR A 41 -3.73 -7.34 17.93
C TYR A 41 -4.54 -8.37 18.69
N ASN A 42 -5.01 -9.40 18.01
CA ASN A 42 -5.80 -10.47 18.63
C ASN A 42 -5.37 -11.86 18.11
N PRO A 43 -4.79 -12.73 18.99
CA PRO A 43 -4.29 -12.37 20.31
C PRO A 43 -3.02 -11.52 20.24
N GLY A 44 -2.78 -10.72 21.29
CA GLY A 44 -1.49 -10.04 21.47
C GLY A 44 -0.38 -11.01 21.90
N PRO A 45 0.80 -10.50 22.27
CA PRO A 45 1.18 -9.10 22.33
C PRO A 45 1.62 -8.51 20.96
N PRO A 46 1.52 -7.17 20.79
CA PRO A 46 2.03 -6.49 19.61
C PRO A 46 3.56 -6.51 19.56
N PRO A 47 4.18 -6.25 18.40
CA PRO A 47 5.61 -5.99 18.32
C PRO A 47 5.96 -4.71 19.08
N GLN A 48 7.20 -4.60 19.57
CA GLN A 48 7.70 -3.40 20.23
C GLN A 48 7.87 -2.24 19.23
N SER A 49 8.27 -2.55 17.99
CA SER A 49 8.38 -1.59 16.89
C SER A 49 8.26 -2.28 15.54
N GLN A 50 7.80 -1.53 14.54
CA GLN A 50 7.78 -2.00 13.17
C GLN A 50 7.89 -0.82 12.21
N THR A 51 8.72 -0.97 11.18
CA THR A 51 8.80 -0.08 10.03
C THR A 51 8.55 -0.89 8.77
N ARG A 52 7.79 -0.32 7.86
CA ARG A 52 7.45 -0.91 6.57
C ARG A 52 7.88 0.06 5.47
N THR A 53 8.71 -0.41 4.55
CA THR A 53 9.09 0.34 3.36
C THR A 53 8.38 -0.27 2.15
N TRP A 54 7.69 0.56 1.39
CA TRP A 54 7.00 0.18 0.16
C TRP A 54 7.61 0.96 -0.99
N ASP A 55 8.23 0.29 -1.93
CA ASP A 55 8.89 0.91 -3.07
C ASP A 55 7.99 1.04 -4.31
N ALA A 56 8.46 1.76 -5.30
CA ALA A 56 7.73 1.98 -6.55
C ALA A 56 7.50 0.70 -7.37
N SER A 57 8.29 -0.36 -7.15
CA SER A 57 8.11 -1.65 -7.79
C SER A 57 7.00 -2.50 -7.16
N GLY A 58 6.47 -2.05 -6.01
CA GLY A 58 5.52 -2.78 -5.19
C GLY A 58 6.17 -3.78 -4.23
N MET A 59 7.48 -3.72 -4.05
CA MET A 59 8.16 -4.47 -3.02
C MET A 59 7.92 -3.84 -1.66
N VAL A 60 7.53 -4.66 -0.69
CA VAL A 60 7.32 -4.26 0.70
C VAL A 60 8.31 -5.02 1.58
N MET A 61 9.12 -4.26 2.33
CA MET A 61 10.00 -4.80 3.37
C MET A 61 9.49 -4.35 4.73
N VAL A 62 9.45 -5.30 5.66
CA VAL A 62 8.98 -5.09 7.03
C VAL A 62 10.10 -5.46 8.00
N ASN A 63 10.51 -4.50 8.82
CA ASN A 63 11.55 -4.67 9.81
C ASN A 63 11.04 -4.20 11.18
N GLY A 64 11.48 -4.83 12.24
CA GLY A 64 11.07 -4.42 13.57
C GLY A 64 11.66 -5.26 14.69
N VAL A 65 11.13 -5.03 15.88
CA VAL A 65 11.43 -5.79 17.09
C VAL A 65 10.14 -6.43 17.57
N GLY A 66 10.12 -7.74 17.64
CA GLY A 66 8.98 -8.51 18.11
C GLY A 66 8.70 -8.30 19.59
N ALA A 67 7.56 -8.81 20.08
CA ALA A 67 7.18 -8.73 21.49
C ALA A 67 8.22 -9.33 22.45
N SER A 68 8.95 -10.36 22.00
CA SER A 68 10.05 -10.99 22.76
C SER A 68 11.37 -10.21 22.77
N GLY A 69 11.43 -9.03 22.15
CA GLY A 69 12.65 -8.24 22.00
C GLY A 69 13.58 -8.71 20.87
N LYS A 70 13.20 -9.74 20.11
CA LYS A 70 14.01 -10.24 18.99
C LYS A 70 13.71 -9.43 17.72
N PRO A 71 14.73 -9.06 16.93
CA PRO A 71 14.53 -8.42 15.65
C PRO A 71 13.90 -9.39 14.65
N PHE A 72 13.10 -8.84 13.72
CA PHE A 72 12.55 -9.58 12.60
C PHE A 72 12.66 -8.77 11.30
N SER A 73 12.72 -9.50 10.19
CA SER A 73 12.69 -8.93 8.84
C SER A 73 11.99 -9.92 7.90
N TYR A 74 11.06 -9.41 7.10
CA TYR A 74 10.40 -10.17 6.04
C TYR A 74 9.91 -9.24 4.94
N GLY A 75 9.55 -9.81 3.80
CA GLY A 75 9.05 -9.01 2.68
C GLY A 75 8.11 -9.77 1.78
N TYR A 76 7.46 -9.03 0.90
CA TYR A 76 6.57 -9.54 -0.14
C TYR A 76 6.30 -8.48 -1.21
N SER A 77 5.76 -8.93 -2.35
CA SER A 77 5.42 -8.04 -3.47
C SER A 77 3.92 -7.79 -3.54
N ILE A 78 3.53 -6.51 -3.67
CA ILE A 78 2.14 -6.09 -3.92
C ILE A 78 2.06 -5.55 -5.34
N LYS A 79 1.57 -6.37 -6.27
CA LYS A 79 1.47 -6.05 -7.71
C LYS A 79 0.05 -5.65 -8.12
N GLY A 80 -0.97 -6.15 -7.41
CA GLY A 80 -2.37 -5.85 -7.70
C GLY A 80 -2.94 -6.52 -8.94
N ASP A 81 -2.24 -7.52 -9.49
CA ASP A 81 -2.56 -8.22 -10.75
C ASP A 81 -3.21 -9.60 -10.52
N GLY A 82 -3.44 -9.98 -9.26
CA GLY A 82 -4.06 -11.25 -8.86
C GLY A 82 -3.17 -12.48 -8.96
N LYS A 83 -1.90 -12.34 -9.33
CA LYS A 83 -0.96 -13.44 -9.43
C LYS A 83 -0.27 -13.70 -8.09
N ASP A 84 0.16 -14.95 -7.89
CA ASP A 84 0.93 -15.35 -6.72
C ASP A 84 2.40 -14.96 -6.85
N TYR A 85 2.95 -14.37 -5.78
CA TYR A 85 4.36 -14.00 -5.64
C TYR A 85 4.92 -14.58 -4.35
N PRO A 86 6.19 -15.03 -4.35
CA PRO A 86 6.78 -15.60 -3.14
C PRO A 86 6.96 -14.53 -2.06
N THR A 87 6.78 -14.95 -0.81
CA THR A 87 7.18 -14.18 0.36
C THR A 87 8.66 -14.40 0.68
N MET A 88 9.25 -13.48 1.45
CA MET A 88 10.66 -13.54 1.84
C MET A 88 10.82 -13.43 3.35
N GLY A 89 11.79 -14.15 3.89
CA GLY A 89 12.09 -14.13 5.32
C GLY A 89 11.05 -14.88 6.17
N ALA A 90 11.13 -14.67 7.48
CA ALA A 90 10.25 -15.34 8.44
C ALA A 90 8.95 -14.53 8.65
N ILE A 91 8.04 -14.61 7.69
CA ILE A 91 6.73 -13.94 7.80
C ILE A 91 5.90 -14.56 8.93
N PRO A 92 5.24 -13.75 9.79
CA PRO A 92 4.53 -14.23 10.99
C PRO A 92 3.43 -15.27 10.71
N ASN A 93 2.66 -15.12 9.63
CA ASN A 93 1.60 -16.05 9.22
C ASN A 93 2.14 -17.32 8.53
N LYS A 94 3.49 -17.46 8.40
CA LYS A 94 4.18 -18.59 7.77
C LYS A 94 3.80 -18.82 6.31
N ALA A 95 3.21 -17.84 5.64
CA ALA A 95 2.87 -17.92 4.22
C ALA A 95 4.13 -18.05 3.36
N ASP A 96 4.01 -18.75 2.26
CA ASP A 96 5.04 -18.87 1.22
C ASP A 96 4.72 -18.03 -0.02
N MET A 97 3.44 -17.69 -0.22
CA MET A 97 2.97 -16.90 -1.35
C MET A 97 1.98 -15.82 -0.91
N ILE A 98 1.92 -14.76 -1.70
CA ILE A 98 0.94 -13.68 -1.62
C ILE A 98 0.37 -13.39 -3.01
N SER A 99 -0.94 -13.24 -3.11
CA SER A 99 -1.60 -12.64 -4.28
C SER A 99 -2.33 -11.38 -3.87
N THR A 100 -2.33 -10.38 -4.73
CA THR A 100 -2.94 -9.08 -4.42
C THR A 100 -3.80 -8.58 -5.56
N LYS A 101 -4.89 -7.92 -5.20
CA LYS A 101 -5.79 -7.22 -6.12
C LYS A 101 -5.85 -5.74 -5.76
N LYS A 102 -5.67 -4.87 -6.75
CA LYS A 102 -5.93 -3.45 -6.57
C LYS A 102 -7.44 -3.21 -6.65
N VAL A 103 -8.03 -2.70 -5.58
CA VAL A 103 -9.46 -2.38 -5.51
C VAL A 103 -9.73 -0.97 -6.05
N ASP A 104 -8.93 -0.01 -5.57
CA ASP A 104 -8.97 1.39 -6.00
C ASP A 104 -7.58 2.05 -5.83
N ALA A 105 -7.50 3.38 -5.95
CA ALA A 105 -6.24 4.12 -5.84
C ALA A 105 -5.60 4.00 -4.44
N ASN A 106 -6.39 3.76 -3.41
CA ASN A 106 -5.99 3.77 -2.00
C ASN A 106 -6.17 2.41 -1.31
N THR A 107 -6.56 1.34 -2.03
CA THR A 107 -6.91 0.06 -1.43
C THR A 107 -6.35 -1.12 -2.23
N TYR A 108 -5.67 -2.03 -1.53
CA TYR A 108 -5.31 -3.36 -2.01
C TYR A 108 -5.92 -4.43 -1.10
N GLU A 109 -6.38 -5.50 -1.71
CA GLU A 109 -6.70 -6.75 -1.02
C GLU A 109 -5.62 -7.79 -1.30
N ALA A 110 -5.27 -8.57 -0.30
CA ALA A 110 -4.28 -9.63 -0.39
C ALA A 110 -4.80 -10.95 0.18
N LYS A 111 -4.33 -12.04 -0.40
CA LYS A 111 -4.45 -13.38 0.14
C LYS A 111 -3.05 -13.95 0.35
N PHE A 112 -2.79 -14.42 1.54
CA PHE A 112 -1.57 -15.15 1.86
C PHE A 112 -1.87 -16.63 1.90
N THR A 113 -1.02 -17.42 1.26
CA THR A 113 -1.18 -18.88 1.20
C THR A 113 0.08 -19.58 1.69
N LYS A 114 -0.10 -20.79 2.21
CA LYS A 114 0.97 -21.73 2.57
C LYS A 114 0.66 -23.09 1.95
N GLY A 115 1.55 -23.57 1.08
CA GLY A 115 1.31 -24.83 0.37
C GLY A 115 -0.01 -24.84 -0.41
N GLY A 116 -0.41 -23.69 -0.99
CA GLY A 116 -1.66 -23.51 -1.70
C GLY A 116 -2.91 -23.31 -0.82
N LYS A 117 -2.82 -23.43 0.53
CA LYS A 117 -3.92 -23.19 1.47
C LYS A 117 -3.88 -21.75 1.95
N GLN A 118 -5.03 -21.05 1.90
CA GLN A 118 -5.14 -19.68 2.42
C GLN A 118 -4.97 -19.68 3.94
N VAL A 119 -4.04 -18.84 4.43
CA VAL A 119 -3.77 -18.64 5.86
C VAL A 119 -4.18 -17.26 6.36
N GLU A 120 -4.27 -16.26 5.46
CA GLU A 120 -4.63 -14.89 5.83
C GLU A 120 -5.29 -14.15 4.66
N THR A 121 -6.23 -13.27 4.97
CA THR A 121 -6.68 -12.19 4.08
C THR A 121 -6.31 -10.85 4.70
N THR A 122 -5.89 -9.91 3.87
CA THR A 122 -5.45 -8.59 4.34
C THR A 122 -5.96 -7.49 3.43
N THR A 123 -6.45 -6.42 4.01
CA THR A 123 -6.77 -5.18 3.31
C THR A 123 -5.76 -4.11 3.71
N PHE A 124 -5.15 -3.47 2.72
CA PHE A 124 -4.26 -2.32 2.87
C PHE A 124 -4.99 -1.08 2.41
N THR A 125 -5.12 -0.07 3.27
CA THR A 125 -5.82 1.18 2.93
C THR A 125 -4.99 2.39 3.32
N VAL A 126 -4.73 3.28 2.36
CA VAL A 126 -4.11 4.57 2.63
C VAL A 126 -5.20 5.64 2.75
N SER A 127 -5.14 6.42 3.79
CA SER A 127 -6.11 7.46 4.12
C SER A 127 -5.44 8.75 4.60
N ASN A 128 -6.24 9.72 5.03
CA ASN A 128 -5.76 10.97 5.61
C ASN A 128 -4.77 11.71 4.70
N GLY A 129 -5.12 11.84 3.40
CA GLY A 129 -4.27 12.52 2.42
C GLY A 129 -2.92 11.83 2.18
N GLY A 130 -2.87 10.51 2.28
CA GLY A 130 -1.64 9.74 2.07
C GLY A 130 -0.75 9.61 3.31
N LYS A 131 -1.24 9.96 4.51
CA LYS A 131 -0.44 9.99 5.74
C LYS A 131 -0.62 8.79 6.66
N THR A 132 -1.71 8.03 6.49
CA THR A 132 -2.03 6.89 7.33
C THR A 132 -2.22 5.64 6.47
N LEU A 133 -1.53 4.55 6.81
CA LEU A 133 -1.73 3.23 6.23
C LEU A 133 -2.38 2.34 7.28
N THR A 134 -3.57 1.85 6.99
CA THR A 134 -4.26 0.85 7.82
C THR A 134 -4.13 -0.52 7.15
N ILE A 135 -3.72 -1.52 7.92
CA ILE A 135 -3.60 -2.90 7.48
C ILE A 135 -4.54 -3.72 8.36
N HIS A 136 -5.62 -4.21 7.77
CA HIS A 136 -6.56 -5.09 8.43
C HIS A 136 -6.33 -6.53 7.97
N ALA A 137 -5.82 -7.35 8.83
CA ALA A 137 -5.46 -8.74 8.58
C ALA A 137 -6.37 -9.69 9.36
N MET A 138 -6.97 -10.64 8.65
CA MET A 138 -7.80 -11.71 9.18
C MET A 138 -7.05 -13.03 8.99
N GLY A 139 -6.64 -13.65 10.09
CA GLY A 139 -5.93 -14.93 10.08
C GLY A 139 -6.88 -16.12 10.04
N SER A 140 -6.43 -17.21 9.43
CA SER A 140 -7.02 -18.54 9.64
C SER A 140 -6.50 -19.13 10.97
N PRO A 141 -7.08 -20.22 11.48
CA PRO A 141 -6.56 -20.89 12.67
C PRO A 141 -5.07 -21.26 12.60
N ASP A 142 -4.55 -21.49 11.40
CA ASP A 142 -3.15 -21.84 11.16
C ASP A 142 -2.20 -20.62 11.11
N ALA A 143 -2.72 -19.41 11.07
CA ALA A 143 -1.93 -18.17 10.96
C ALA A 143 -1.26 -17.75 12.28
N GLY A 144 -1.76 -18.25 13.41
CA GLY A 144 -1.30 -17.88 14.73
C GLY A 144 -1.90 -16.60 15.30
N PHE A 145 -2.89 -16.02 14.61
CA PHE A 145 -3.68 -14.87 15.05
C PHE A 145 -5.09 -14.94 14.45
N VAL A 146 -6.03 -14.18 15.01
CA VAL A 146 -7.41 -14.10 14.55
C VAL A 146 -7.61 -12.84 13.72
N GLU A 147 -7.28 -11.69 14.30
CA GLU A 147 -7.46 -10.40 13.66
C GLU A 147 -6.41 -9.41 14.15
N ASN A 148 -5.78 -8.70 13.23
CA ASN A 148 -4.88 -7.60 13.54
C ASN A 148 -5.28 -6.37 12.72
N VAL A 149 -5.36 -5.22 13.41
CA VAL A 149 -5.49 -3.92 12.77
C VAL A 149 -4.23 -3.13 13.09
N GLN A 150 -3.36 -2.95 12.10
CA GLN A 150 -2.15 -2.16 12.22
C GLN A 150 -2.41 -0.79 11.59
N VAL A 151 -2.12 0.25 12.35
CA VAL A 151 -2.15 1.64 11.87
C VAL A 151 -0.71 2.13 11.82
N LEU A 152 -0.30 2.64 10.67
CA LEU A 152 1.05 3.14 10.46
C LEU A 152 1.00 4.58 9.95
N ASP A 153 1.91 5.38 10.45
CA ASP A 153 2.08 6.78 10.05
C ASP A 153 3.21 6.90 9.03
N LYS A 154 2.98 7.70 7.99
CA LYS A 154 3.98 7.99 6.95
C LYS A 154 5.10 8.85 7.53
N GLN A 155 6.35 8.50 7.20
CA GLN A 155 7.55 9.21 7.61
C GLN A 155 8.01 10.21 6.55
#